data_74befd0fe0cb7ee571126b3fceb2485f
#
_entry.id   74befd0fe0cb7ee571126b3fceb2485f
#
_cell.length_a   1.000
_cell.length_b   1.000
_cell.length_c   1.000
_cell.angle_alpha   90.00
_cell.angle_beta   90.00
_cell.angle_gamma   90.00
#
_symmetry.space_group_name_H-M   'P 1'
#
loop_
_entity.id
_entity.type
_entity.pdbx_description
1 polymer ?
#
loop_
_entity_poly.entity_id
_entity_poly.type
_entity_poly.pdbx_seq_one_letter_code
_entity_poly.pdbx_strand_id
1 'polypeptide(L)'
;VVHAARHGVPGDGPPRHAQVINGLAHVAQTGSVVGFAGREDRIAPERFWNVDCDILIPAALEQQITNDNAGQIRARIILEGANGPATPEAGDILRENGVLVVPDVIANAGGVTVSYVEWVQDFSSFFWSEEDINARLTRIMRDAFAAIWQVAQDKDVSLRTAAFVVACTRVLQARGARLVSVMN
;
A
#
# COMPACT_ATOMS: atom_id res chain seq x y z
N VAL A 1 3.09 -11.63 3.19
CA VAL A 1 3.26 -11.10 4.56
C VAL A 1 2.22 -10.03 4.76
N VAL A 2 1.53 -10.07 5.87
CA VAL A 2 0.57 -9.01 6.24
C VAL A 2 1.08 -8.39 7.53
N HIS A 3 1.09 -7.07 7.57
CA HIS A 3 1.47 -6.32 8.76
C HIS A 3 0.23 -5.71 9.39
N ALA A 4 0.08 -5.91 10.69
CA ALA A 4 -0.90 -5.22 11.50
C ALA A 4 -0.17 -4.31 12.49
N ALA A 5 -0.54 -3.03 12.55
CA ALA A 5 0.05 -2.07 13.48
C ALA A 5 -1.01 -1.52 14.43
N ARG A 6 -0.68 -1.47 15.73
CA ARG A 6 -1.47 -0.79 16.76
C ARG A 6 -0.77 0.48 17.22
N HIS A 7 -1.52 1.52 17.45
CA HIS A 7 -1.04 2.75 18.05
C HIS A 7 -1.16 2.65 19.57
N GLY A 8 -0.06 2.83 20.30
CA GLY A 8 -0.09 3.27 21.71
C GLY A 8 -0.22 2.22 22.81
N VAL A 9 0.07 0.92 22.58
CA VAL A 9 0.26 -0.01 23.70
C VAL A 9 1.75 -0.19 23.94
N PRO A 10 2.32 0.33 25.07
CA PRO A 10 3.66 -0.06 25.50
C PRO A 10 3.61 -1.54 25.89
N GLY A 11 4.18 -2.41 25.08
CA GLY A 11 4.39 -3.81 25.43
C GLY A 11 5.71 -3.94 26.18
N ASP A 12 5.73 -4.74 27.24
CA ASP A 12 6.94 -5.08 28.04
C ASP A 12 7.94 -5.97 27.28
N GLY A 13 7.86 -6.00 25.94
CA GLY A 13 8.74 -6.80 25.06
C GLY A 13 9.84 -5.97 24.40
N PRO A 14 10.83 -6.64 23.78
CA PRO A 14 11.90 -5.96 23.06
C PRO A 14 11.32 -5.07 21.94
N PRO A 15 12.02 -3.96 21.59
CA PRO A 15 11.54 -3.03 20.58
C PRO A 15 11.17 -3.75 19.26
N ARG A 16 10.09 -3.38 18.63
CA ARG A 16 9.53 -4.07 17.44
C ARG A 16 10.55 -4.29 16.32
N HIS A 17 11.49 -3.37 16.11
CA HIS A 17 12.58 -3.54 15.15
C HIS A 17 13.51 -4.71 15.49
N ALA A 18 13.80 -4.96 16.78
CA ALA A 18 14.59 -6.11 17.20
C ALA A 18 13.87 -7.44 16.96
N GLN A 19 12.54 -7.47 17.11
CA GLN A 19 11.73 -8.65 16.77
C GLN A 19 11.76 -8.96 15.26
N VAL A 20 11.71 -7.93 14.41
CA VAL A 20 11.82 -8.11 12.95
C VAL A 20 13.20 -8.66 12.58
N ILE A 21 14.28 -8.09 13.11
CA ILE A 21 15.66 -8.56 12.86
C ILE A 21 15.84 -10.02 13.29
N ASN A 22 15.37 -10.38 14.48
CA ASN A 22 15.45 -11.75 14.98
C ASN A 22 14.58 -12.71 14.14
N GLY A 23 13.43 -12.27 13.68
CA GLY A 23 12.58 -13.02 12.76
C GLY A 23 13.25 -13.29 11.42
N LEU A 24 13.93 -12.30 10.84
CA LEU A 24 14.71 -12.46 9.61
C LEU A 24 15.88 -13.45 9.79
N ALA A 25 16.60 -13.37 10.92
CA ALA A 25 17.68 -14.31 11.23
C ALA A 25 17.14 -15.75 11.38
N HIS A 26 15.99 -15.93 12.02
CA HIS A 26 15.32 -17.24 12.11
C HIS A 26 14.94 -17.78 10.73
N VAL A 27 14.34 -16.95 9.88
CA VAL A 27 13.97 -17.35 8.50
C VAL A 27 15.21 -17.71 7.67
N ALA A 28 16.30 -16.96 7.82
CA ALA A 28 17.57 -17.27 7.13
C ALA A 28 18.12 -18.64 7.52
N GLN A 29 17.91 -19.09 8.77
CA GLN A 29 18.39 -20.38 9.26
C GLN A 29 17.44 -21.55 8.96
N THR A 30 16.14 -21.31 9.00
CA THR A 30 15.12 -22.37 8.95
C THR A 30 14.30 -22.41 7.65
N GLY A 31 14.39 -21.38 6.83
CA GLY A 31 13.56 -21.19 5.64
C GLY A 31 12.11 -20.81 5.93
N SER A 32 11.72 -20.61 7.20
CA SER A 32 10.33 -20.38 7.60
C SER A 32 10.23 -19.50 8.84
N VAL A 33 9.13 -18.79 8.99
CA VAL A 33 8.77 -18.10 10.24
C VAL A 33 8.20 -19.05 11.31
N VAL A 34 7.95 -20.31 10.96
CA VAL A 34 7.38 -21.30 11.87
C VAL A 34 8.38 -21.65 12.95
N GLY A 35 7.96 -21.60 14.22
CA GLY A 35 8.82 -21.90 15.38
C GLY A 35 9.66 -20.71 15.88
N PHE A 36 9.51 -19.52 15.31
CA PHE A 36 10.16 -18.32 15.88
C PHE A 36 9.59 -18.00 17.26
N ALA A 37 10.47 -17.97 18.28
CA ALA A 37 10.07 -17.84 19.68
C ALA A 37 9.47 -16.46 20.05
N GLY A 38 9.71 -15.43 19.26
CA GLY A 38 9.14 -14.08 19.44
C GLY A 38 7.76 -13.88 18.81
N ARG A 39 7.10 -14.95 18.39
CA ARG A 39 5.81 -14.95 17.73
C ARG A 39 4.70 -15.25 18.74
N GLU A 40 3.66 -14.44 18.71
CA GLU A 40 2.37 -14.80 19.33
C GLU A 40 1.75 -16.02 18.63
N ASP A 41 0.84 -16.72 19.30
CA ASP A 41 0.23 -17.96 18.84
C ASP A 41 -0.23 -17.89 17.36
N ARG A 42 -0.21 -19.06 16.70
CA ARG A 42 -0.74 -19.19 15.35
C ARG A 42 -2.19 -18.72 15.32
N ILE A 43 -2.43 -17.60 14.63
CA ILE A 43 -3.78 -17.19 14.29
C ILE A 43 -4.22 -18.08 13.14
N ALA A 44 -5.33 -18.79 13.31
CA ALA A 44 -5.93 -19.55 12.22
C ALA A 44 -6.25 -18.58 11.06
N PRO A 45 -6.03 -19.00 9.80
CA PRO A 45 -6.24 -18.12 8.64
C PRO A 45 -7.59 -17.40 8.64
N GLU A 46 -8.64 -18.10 9.11
CA GLU A 46 -10.00 -17.58 9.18
C GLU A 46 -10.15 -16.44 10.22
N ARG A 47 -9.31 -16.45 11.26
CA ARG A 47 -9.31 -15.42 12.32
C ARG A 47 -8.39 -14.27 12.01
N PHE A 48 -7.54 -14.39 11.00
CA PHE A 48 -6.55 -13.39 10.65
C PHE A 48 -7.19 -12.04 10.31
N TRP A 49 -8.29 -12.07 9.55
CA TRP A 49 -8.99 -10.85 9.12
C TRP A 49 -9.71 -10.11 10.25
N ASN A 50 -9.94 -10.80 11.38
CA ASN A 50 -10.58 -10.26 12.58
C ASN A 50 -9.57 -9.78 13.64
N VAL A 51 -8.30 -9.62 13.28
CA VAL A 51 -7.28 -9.09 14.19
C VAL A 51 -7.58 -7.63 14.51
N ASP A 52 -7.60 -7.32 15.81
CA ASP A 52 -7.78 -5.96 16.29
C ASP A 52 -6.48 -5.16 16.06
N CYS A 53 -6.50 -4.28 15.06
CA CYS A 53 -5.37 -3.43 14.68
C CYS A 53 -5.87 -2.12 14.08
N ASP A 54 -5.05 -1.07 14.10
CA ASP A 54 -5.38 0.21 13.47
C ASP A 54 -5.18 0.18 11.95
N ILE A 55 -4.09 -0.46 11.51
CA ILE A 55 -3.70 -0.55 10.10
C ILE A 55 -3.45 -2.00 9.73
N LEU A 56 -4.09 -2.44 8.65
CA LEU A 56 -3.90 -3.75 8.05
C LEU A 56 -3.24 -3.59 6.67
N ILE A 57 -2.14 -4.30 6.43
CA ILE A 57 -1.38 -4.22 5.19
C ILE A 57 -1.35 -5.58 4.50
N PRO A 58 -2.31 -5.90 3.61
CA PRO A 58 -2.24 -7.08 2.77
C PRO A 58 -1.13 -6.91 1.73
N ALA A 59 -0.06 -7.71 1.84
CA ALA A 59 1.15 -7.55 1.03
C ALA A 59 1.66 -8.90 0.49
N ALA A 60 0.78 -9.86 0.21
CA ALA A 60 1.15 -11.17 -0.29
C ALA A 60 0.49 -11.48 -1.64
N LEU A 61 -0.79 -11.81 -1.66
CA LEU A 61 -1.50 -12.28 -2.82
C LEU A 61 -2.69 -11.36 -3.15
N GLU A 62 -3.11 -11.45 -4.40
CA GLU A 62 -4.35 -10.83 -4.88
C GLU A 62 -5.60 -11.52 -4.30
N GLN A 63 -6.73 -10.82 -4.29
CA GLN A 63 -8.06 -11.33 -3.95
C GLN A 63 -8.16 -12.07 -2.60
N GLN A 64 -7.41 -11.59 -1.61
CA GLN A 64 -7.44 -12.16 -0.26
C GLN A 64 -8.56 -11.58 0.60
N ILE A 65 -8.98 -10.35 0.32
CA ILE A 65 -10.11 -9.70 0.98
C ILE A 65 -11.30 -9.78 0.01
N THR A 66 -12.29 -10.55 0.40
CA THR A 66 -13.48 -10.85 -0.39
C THR A 66 -14.74 -10.46 0.38
N ASN A 67 -15.91 -10.59 -0.25
CA ASN A 67 -17.20 -10.42 0.42
C ASN A 67 -17.37 -11.31 1.66
N ASP A 68 -16.69 -12.49 1.70
CA ASP A 68 -16.83 -13.45 2.80
C ASP A 68 -16.10 -13.00 4.08
N ASN A 69 -15.06 -12.17 3.96
CA ASN A 69 -14.23 -11.77 5.10
C ASN A 69 -14.13 -10.25 5.32
N ALA A 70 -14.48 -9.42 4.35
CA ALA A 70 -14.41 -7.97 4.46
C ALA A 70 -15.20 -7.42 5.67
N GLY A 71 -16.37 -7.99 5.95
CA GLY A 71 -17.21 -7.61 7.10
C GLY A 71 -16.60 -7.95 8.47
N GLN A 72 -15.56 -8.78 8.53
CA GLN A 72 -14.88 -9.17 9.77
C GLN A 72 -13.71 -8.24 10.11
N ILE A 73 -13.26 -7.41 9.18
CA ILE A 73 -12.08 -6.55 9.34
C ILE A 73 -12.39 -5.43 10.35
N ARG A 74 -11.53 -5.31 11.36
CA ARG A 74 -11.62 -4.31 12.42
C ARG A 74 -10.64 -3.15 12.26
N ALA A 75 -9.72 -3.26 11.32
CA ALA A 75 -8.76 -2.20 11.03
C ALA A 75 -9.50 -0.93 10.59
N ARG A 76 -9.00 0.22 11.01
CA ARG A 76 -9.50 1.52 10.55
C ARG A 76 -8.99 1.88 9.16
N ILE A 77 -7.80 1.39 8.83
CA ILE A 77 -7.12 1.66 7.56
C ILE A 77 -6.63 0.34 6.98
N ILE A 78 -6.89 0.14 5.70
CA ILE A 78 -6.22 -0.89 4.89
C ILE A 78 -5.27 -0.19 3.94
N LEU A 79 -3.99 -0.60 3.93
CA LEU A 79 -2.98 -0.15 3.00
C LEU A 79 -2.61 -1.32 2.07
N GLU A 80 -3.05 -1.28 0.83
CA GLU A 80 -2.88 -2.38 -0.11
C GLU A 80 -1.44 -2.47 -0.63
N GLY A 81 -0.60 -3.27 0.03
CA GLY A 81 0.78 -3.52 -0.39
C GLY A 81 0.90 -4.50 -1.56
N ALA A 82 0.01 -5.48 -1.65
CA ALA A 82 -0.11 -6.36 -2.82
C ALA A 82 -0.93 -5.69 -3.92
N ASN A 83 -0.85 -6.23 -5.15
CA ASN A 83 -1.71 -5.81 -6.26
C ASN A 83 -3.09 -6.51 -6.13
N GLY A 84 -4.17 -5.74 -6.20
CA GLY A 84 -5.53 -6.24 -6.15
C GLY A 84 -5.86 -7.15 -4.96
N PRO A 85 -5.44 -6.85 -3.71
CA PRO A 85 -5.67 -7.74 -2.58
C PRO A 85 -7.13 -7.78 -2.15
N ALA A 86 -7.92 -6.76 -2.46
CA ALA A 86 -9.35 -6.70 -2.21
C ALA A 86 -10.14 -6.77 -3.52
N THR A 87 -11.25 -7.56 -3.51
CA THR A 87 -12.20 -7.57 -4.62
C THR A 87 -13.02 -6.27 -4.65
N PRO A 88 -13.62 -5.89 -5.79
CA PRO A 88 -14.48 -4.70 -5.85
C PRO A 88 -15.62 -4.74 -4.82
N GLU A 89 -16.29 -5.88 -4.69
CA GLU A 89 -17.41 -6.09 -3.75
C GLU A 89 -16.94 -5.94 -2.29
N ALA A 90 -15.75 -6.45 -1.97
CA ALA A 90 -15.14 -6.25 -0.65
C ALA A 90 -14.86 -4.77 -0.39
N GLY A 91 -14.44 -4.02 -1.41
CA GLY A 91 -14.21 -2.59 -1.32
C GLY A 91 -15.46 -1.81 -0.92
N ASP A 92 -16.62 -2.19 -1.43
CA ASP A 92 -17.91 -1.57 -1.08
C ASP A 92 -18.28 -1.87 0.38
N ILE A 93 -18.16 -3.12 0.81
CA ILE A 93 -18.40 -3.53 2.21
C ILE A 93 -17.48 -2.77 3.18
N LEU A 94 -16.20 -2.66 2.85
CA LEU A 94 -15.22 -1.94 3.67
C LEU A 94 -15.59 -0.46 3.79
N ARG A 95 -16.02 0.18 2.71
CA ARG A 95 -16.46 1.58 2.70
C ARG A 95 -17.71 1.77 3.56
N GLU A 96 -18.70 0.90 3.44
CA GLU A 96 -19.93 0.92 4.25
C GLU A 96 -19.62 0.78 5.75
N ASN A 97 -18.61 -0.02 6.09
CA ASN A 97 -18.11 -0.19 7.45
C ASN A 97 -17.20 0.95 7.94
N GLY A 98 -16.98 1.99 7.12
CA GLY A 98 -16.14 3.13 7.48
C GLY A 98 -14.63 2.85 7.48
N VAL A 99 -14.19 1.76 6.85
CA VAL A 99 -12.77 1.43 6.72
C VAL A 99 -12.16 2.22 5.56
N LEU A 100 -11.11 2.98 5.84
CA LEU A 100 -10.36 3.70 4.81
C LEU A 100 -9.44 2.73 4.06
N VAL A 101 -9.68 2.53 2.77
CA VAL A 101 -8.80 1.73 1.91
C VAL A 101 -7.90 2.64 1.09
N VAL A 102 -6.58 2.56 1.32
CA VAL A 102 -5.56 3.16 0.44
C VAL A 102 -5.23 2.14 -0.64
N PRO A 103 -5.63 2.38 -1.90
CA PRO A 103 -5.55 1.35 -2.94
C PRO A 103 -4.11 1.10 -3.40
N ASP A 104 -3.87 -0.10 -3.87
CA ASP A 104 -2.61 -0.60 -4.40
C ASP A 104 -1.95 0.36 -5.40
N VAL A 105 -2.72 0.92 -6.33
CA VAL A 105 -2.24 1.83 -7.37
C VAL A 105 -1.48 3.04 -6.82
N ILE A 106 -1.66 3.41 -5.56
CA ILE A 106 -0.88 4.44 -4.88
C ILE A 106 -0.05 3.87 -3.72
N ALA A 107 -0.55 2.87 -2.99
CA ALA A 107 0.12 2.35 -1.81
C ALA A 107 1.47 1.68 -2.12
N ASN A 108 1.56 0.95 -3.23
CA ASN A 108 2.77 0.24 -3.65
C ASN A 108 3.52 0.93 -4.81
N ALA A 109 3.05 2.09 -5.29
CA ALA A 109 3.64 2.82 -6.43
C ALA A 109 5.07 3.33 -6.19
N GLY A 110 5.55 3.32 -4.95
CA GLY A 110 6.93 3.71 -4.63
C GLY A 110 7.97 2.88 -5.38
N GLY A 111 7.77 1.57 -5.49
CA GLY A 111 8.67 0.67 -6.20
C GLY A 111 8.83 1.05 -7.68
N VAL A 112 7.73 1.19 -8.41
CA VAL A 112 7.76 1.56 -9.83
C VAL A 112 8.29 2.99 -10.04
N THR A 113 8.06 3.89 -9.10
CA THR A 113 8.61 5.26 -9.15
C THR A 113 10.13 5.24 -9.04
N VAL A 114 10.69 4.43 -8.13
CA VAL A 114 12.15 4.28 -7.99
C VAL A 114 12.75 3.61 -9.22
N SER A 115 12.12 2.58 -9.78
CA SER A 115 12.55 1.94 -11.02
C SER A 115 12.59 2.92 -12.20
N TYR A 116 11.64 3.86 -12.28
CA TYR A 116 11.69 4.92 -13.27
C TYR A 116 12.87 5.87 -13.03
N VAL A 117 13.14 6.24 -11.79
CA VAL A 117 14.29 7.09 -11.44
C VAL A 117 15.59 6.40 -11.79
N GLU A 118 15.72 5.09 -11.53
CA GLU A 118 16.86 4.26 -11.90
C GLU A 118 17.07 4.27 -13.43
N TRP A 119 16.02 4.00 -14.20
CA TRP A 119 16.08 4.06 -15.66
C TRP A 119 16.53 5.43 -16.18
N VAL A 120 16.07 6.54 -15.60
CA VAL A 120 16.50 7.90 -15.98
C VAL A 120 17.98 8.11 -15.70
N GLN A 121 18.50 7.62 -14.57
CA GLN A 121 19.93 7.70 -14.23
C GLN A 121 20.79 6.92 -15.23
N ASP A 122 20.40 5.69 -15.53
CA ASP A 122 21.11 4.82 -16.48
C ASP A 122 21.16 5.46 -17.87
N PHE A 123 20.03 6.02 -18.34
CA PHE A 123 19.95 6.64 -19.64
C PHE A 123 20.76 7.94 -19.74
N SER A 124 20.79 8.73 -18.66
CA SER A 124 21.51 10.02 -18.62
C SER A 124 22.97 9.89 -18.20
N SER A 125 23.40 8.70 -17.74
CA SER A 125 24.72 8.45 -17.14
C SER A 125 25.04 9.42 -15.98
N PHE A 126 24.02 9.89 -15.29
CA PHE A 126 24.10 10.79 -14.14
C PHE A 126 23.40 10.17 -12.94
N PHE A 127 24.15 9.89 -11.88
CA PHE A 127 23.66 9.17 -10.72
C PHE A 127 23.42 10.15 -9.56
N TRP A 128 22.21 10.06 -8.98
CA TRP A 128 21.83 10.83 -7.81
C TRP A 128 22.20 10.09 -6.53
N SER A 129 22.36 10.84 -5.45
CA SER A 129 22.51 10.25 -4.12
C SER A 129 21.21 9.58 -3.67
N GLU A 130 21.29 8.63 -2.75
CA GLU A 130 20.11 8.01 -2.13
C GLU A 130 19.19 9.06 -1.50
N GLU A 131 19.76 10.10 -0.92
CA GLU A 131 19.05 11.20 -0.29
C GLU A 131 18.22 11.99 -1.30
N ASP A 132 18.78 12.28 -2.48
CA ASP A 132 18.08 12.95 -3.59
C ASP A 132 16.94 12.07 -4.13
N ILE A 133 17.16 10.76 -4.27
CA ILE A 133 16.16 9.80 -4.73
C ILE A 133 15.00 9.75 -3.73
N ASN A 134 15.30 9.62 -2.44
CA ASN A 134 14.28 9.57 -1.39
C ASN A 134 13.48 10.86 -1.27
N ALA A 135 14.12 12.02 -1.44
CA ALA A 135 13.43 13.31 -1.44
C ALA A 135 12.47 13.44 -2.64
N ARG A 136 12.90 13.00 -3.82
CA ARG A 136 12.06 12.97 -5.04
C ARG A 136 10.90 12.01 -4.90
N LEU A 137 11.15 10.79 -4.44
CA LEU A 137 10.14 9.78 -4.18
C LEU A 137 9.08 10.30 -3.21
N THR A 138 9.52 10.84 -2.08
CA THR A 138 8.62 11.40 -1.05
C THR A 138 7.71 12.46 -1.64
N ARG A 139 8.26 13.39 -2.42
CA ARG A 139 7.48 14.45 -3.07
C ARG A 139 6.47 13.86 -4.04
N ILE A 140 6.90 12.98 -4.95
CA ILE A 140 6.02 12.37 -5.97
C ILE A 140 4.85 11.63 -5.31
N MET A 141 5.14 10.81 -4.29
CA MET A 141 4.13 10.02 -3.60
C MET A 141 3.14 10.91 -2.84
N ARG A 142 3.63 11.93 -2.13
CA ARG A 142 2.78 12.86 -1.39
C ARG A 142 1.88 13.69 -2.31
N ASP A 143 2.43 14.22 -3.40
CA ASP A 143 1.68 15.02 -4.38
C ASP A 143 0.61 14.15 -5.08
N ALA A 144 0.95 12.91 -5.43
CA ALA A 144 0.01 11.98 -6.02
C ALA A 144 -1.13 11.63 -5.05
N PHE A 145 -0.79 11.31 -3.80
CA PHE A 145 -1.79 11.01 -2.77
C PHE A 145 -2.69 12.21 -2.47
N ALA A 146 -2.13 13.40 -2.36
CA ALA A 146 -2.89 14.63 -2.12
C ALA A 146 -3.90 14.90 -3.25
N ALA A 147 -3.51 14.71 -4.51
CA ALA A 147 -4.41 14.85 -5.65
C ALA A 147 -5.55 13.83 -5.62
N ILE A 148 -5.25 12.57 -5.28
CA ILE A 148 -6.26 11.51 -5.15
C ILE A 148 -7.21 11.82 -3.99
N TRP A 149 -6.66 12.22 -2.85
CA TRP A 149 -7.43 12.57 -1.66
C TRP A 149 -8.41 13.70 -1.94
N GLN A 150 -7.96 14.76 -2.60
CA GLN A 150 -8.81 15.89 -2.96
C GLN A 150 -9.98 15.46 -3.84
N VAL A 151 -9.71 14.67 -4.89
CA VAL A 151 -10.78 14.16 -5.78
C VAL A 151 -11.76 13.27 -5.03
N ALA A 152 -11.26 12.44 -4.11
CA ALA A 152 -12.12 11.57 -3.29
C ALA A 152 -13.09 12.39 -2.43
N GLN A 153 -12.59 13.46 -1.80
CA GLN A 153 -13.42 14.35 -0.98
C GLN A 153 -14.42 15.15 -1.82
N ASP A 154 -13.96 15.74 -2.92
CA ASP A 154 -14.80 16.60 -3.77
C ASP A 154 -15.95 15.84 -4.45
N LYS A 155 -15.75 14.56 -4.73
CA LYS A 155 -16.70 13.72 -5.47
C LYS A 155 -17.43 12.69 -4.60
N ASP A 156 -17.08 12.60 -3.31
CA ASP A 156 -17.57 11.57 -2.38
C ASP A 156 -17.44 10.14 -2.94
N VAL A 157 -16.23 9.82 -3.41
CA VAL A 157 -15.91 8.50 -3.97
C VAL A 157 -14.75 7.85 -3.21
N SER A 158 -14.58 6.52 -3.40
CA SER A 158 -13.44 5.81 -2.83
C SER A 158 -12.11 6.34 -3.37
N LEU A 159 -11.02 6.19 -2.58
CA LEU A 159 -9.67 6.54 -3.06
C LEU A 159 -9.28 5.78 -4.33
N ARG A 160 -9.76 4.54 -4.51
CA ARG A 160 -9.55 3.77 -5.74
C ARG A 160 -10.21 4.45 -6.93
N THR A 161 -11.47 4.82 -6.84
CA THR A 161 -12.18 5.55 -7.89
C THR A 161 -11.52 6.90 -8.19
N ALA A 162 -11.15 7.64 -7.15
CA ALA A 162 -10.46 8.92 -7.28
C ALA A 162 -9.11 8.77 -7.99
N ALA A 163 -8.35 7.70 -7.69
CA ALA A 163 -7.07 7.41 -8.36
C ALA A 163 -7.26 7.19 -9.86
N PHE A 164 -8.28 6.43 -10.26
CA PHE A 164 -8.62 6.26 -11.69
C PHE A 164 -9.04 7.58 -12.33
N VAL A 165 -9.85 8.41 -11.67
CA VAL A 165 -10.23 9.73 -12.18
C VAL A 165 -9.00 10.60 -12.42
N VAL A 166 -8.07 10.67 -11.46
CA VAL A 166 -6.82 11.43 -11.61
C VAL A 166 -5.98 10.91 -12.77
N ALA A 167 -5.79 9.58 -12.85
CA ALA A 167 -4.98 8.94 -13.88
C ALA A 167 -5.56 9.14 -15.28
N CYS A 168 -6.86 8.85 -15.47
CA CYS A 168 -7.53 9.02 -16.76
C CYS A 168 -7.53 10.49 -17.21
N THR A 169 -7.75 11.42 -16.28
CA THR A 169 -7.70 12.86 -16.61
C THR A 169 -6.33 13.27 -17.13
N ARG A 170 -5.25 12.84 -16.49
CA ARG A 170 -3.86 13.13 -16.93
C ARG A 170 -3.58 12.55 -18.33
N VAL A 171 -3.98 11.30 -18.57
CA VAL A 171 -3.79 10.66 -19.89
C VAL A 171 -4.56 11.39 -20.99
N LEU A 172 -5.81 11.75 -20.73
CA LEU A 172 -6.65 12.48 -21.70
C LEU A 172 -6.09 13.88 -21.99
N GLN A 173 -5.62 14.58 -20.97
CA GLN A 173 -4.97 15.90 -21.14
C GLN A 173 -3.70 15.79 -21.98
N ALA A 174 -2.85 14.82 -21.71
CA ALA A 174 -1.62 14.58 -22.46
C ALA A 174 -1.91 14.24 -23.93
N ARG A 175 -2.97 13.45 -24.20
CA ARG A 175 -3.42 13.12 -25.55
C ARG A 175 -3.97 14.37 -26.27
N GLY A 176 -4.78 15.18 -25.59
CA GLY A 176 -5.32 16.44 -26.14
C GLY A 176 -4.21 17.42 -26.53
N ALA A 177 -3.21 17.59 -25.68
CA ALA A 177 -2.05 18.45 -25.95
C ALA A 177 -1.26 18.00 -27.19
N ARG A 178 -1.07 16.67 -27.37
CA ARG A 178 -0.40 16.12 -28.57
C ARG A 178 -1.18 16.38 -29.86
N LEU A 179 -2.49 16.25 -29.83
CA LEU A 179 -3.34 16.50 -31.02
C LEU A 179 -3.25 17.96 -31.48
N VAL A 180 -3.25 18.92 -30.54
CA VAL A 180 -3.08 20.34 -30.85
C VAL A 180 -1.68 20.64 -31.43
N SER A 181 -0.62 19.98 -30.92
CA SER A 181 0.74 20.17 -31.42
C SER A 181 1.00 19.57 -32.81
N VAL A 182 0.20 18.61 -33.25
CA VAL A 182 0.31 17.99 -34.60
C VAL A 182 -0.52 18.79 -35.65
N MET A 183 -1.46 19.59 -35.20
CA MET A 183 -2.34 20.40 -36.10
C MET A 183 -1.80 21.82 -36.35
N ASN A 184 -0.72 22.23 -35.68
CA ASN A 184 0.03 23.49 -35.88
C ASN A 184 1.40 23.22 -36.50
#